data_af6fd5eea3f8cfd6949c2d0c1ca05d3a
#
_entry.id   af6fd5eea3f8cfd6949c2d0c1ca05d3a
#
_cell.length_a   1.000
_cell.length_b   1.000
_cell.length_c   1.000
_cell.angle_alpha   90.00
_cell.angle_beta   90.00
_cell.angle_gamma   90.00
#
_symmetry.space_group_name_H-M   'P 1'
#
loop_
_entity.id
_entity.type
_entity.pdbx_description
1 polymer ?
#
loop_
_entity_poly.entity_id
_entity_poly.type
_entity_poly.pdbx_seq_one_letter_code
_entity_poly.pdbx_strand_id
1 'polypeptide(L)'
;MRNDELASLVDSLRSGTLSRREFLRRAAALGISLVAAQSLLSTFATRAWAAAGVPRRGGVLKAAFSADPAGFDPVRGPSGMSHVVIEQVYSTLMALDPDAKPYPELAESYQVSDGGLTYTFRLRRGVKFHNGDDLTAADVKFTFDRLRAPNSGYSYGAQVETIKSVDVVDPHTVQFRLTKVTGPFLIYMAFPGSSIVPKKLVESGLDLNAKPVGTGPFRFVSYEPRTAIKFERNPNYFEAGKPYVDAMEYRIISDITALTNALLSGVVNFSNEIPPKDFAKVKANPDLAALTLEGSRYNWLLPNNSKEPFNNPKIRQAVSLALDRKALVEGAFFGLATPIVGGVIPKWNWGFLDKQFVPPRGDPEKASALVVEAGYPNGFETTMTLPSSFPNIMAMGPIVQANLAKAGIRAKLGTMEIPRYWDEVWSTSKFDITMMYWLSPLADPDDFVTNNYHCGMAINVQKYCSTAMDGLLEQAKTSSTLDARKGLYTKMQEMSMQDMPIVPLVNGWLLIGHTKKLKNYRPMRTGFLKTLKDAWIES
;
A
#
# COMPACT_ATOMS: atom_id res chain seq x y z
N MET A 1 -39.37 -6.94 9.58
CA MET A 1 -38.25 -6.45 10.40
C MET A 1 -37.17 -7.53 10.63
N ARG A 2 -37.38 -8.63 11.35
CA ARG A 2 -36.32 -9.65 11.57
C ARG A 2 -35.75 -10.30 10.29
N ASN A 3 -36.59 -10.56 9.29
CA ASN A 3 -36.12 -11.16 8.01
C ASN A 3 -35.31 -10.22 7.14
N ASP A 4 -35.62 -8.93 7.16
CA ASP A 4 -34.90 -7.92 6.37
C ASP A 4 -33.52 -7.63 6.97
N GLU A 5 -33.40 -7.63 8.30
CA GLU A 5 -32.13 -7.47 9.00
C GLU A 5 -31.22 -8.68 8.80
N LEU A 6 -31.78 -9.89 8.78
CA LEU A 6 -31.02 -11.11 8.45
C LEU A 6 -30.56 -11.10 6.99
N ALA A 7 -31.43 -10.68 6.07
CA ALA A 7 -31.07 -10.56 4.65
C ALA A 7 -29.93 -9.55 4.46
N SER A 8 -30.01 -8.38 5.09
CA SER A 8 -28.95 -7.37 5.09
C SER A 8 -27.63 -7.87 5.70
N LEU A 9 -27.72 -8.66 6.79
CA LEU A 9 -26.57 -9.27 7.44
C LEU A 9 -25.88 -10.30 6.52
N VAL A 10 -26.69 -11.08 5.80
CA VAL A 10 -26.24 -12.07 4.82
C VAL A 10 -25.60 -11.40 3.61
N ASP A 11 -26.18 -10.31 3.12
CA ASP A 11 -25.62 -9.55 1.98
C ASP A 11 -24.31 -8.85 2.36
N SER A 12 -24.21 -8.35 3.60
CA SER A 12 -22.95 -7.79 4.13
C SER A 12 -21.85 -8.85 4.27
N LEU A 13 -22.21 -10.09 4.62
CA LEU A 13 -21.28 -11.22 4.63
C LEU A 13 -20.87 -11.62 3.20
N ARG A 14 -21.81 -11.62 2.25
CA ARG A 14 -21.57 -11.94 0.84
C ARG A 14 -20.67 -10.92 0.16
N SER A 15 -20.85 -9.64 0.45
CA SER A 15 -20.02 -8.56 -0.09
C SER A 15 -18.65 -8.46 0.58
N GLY A 16 -18.37 -9.27 1.61
CA GLY A 16 -17.11 -9.22 2.37
C GLY A 16 -16.98 -8.01 3.30
N THR A 17 -18.07 -7.23 3.47
CA THR A 17 -18.10 -6.06 4.37
C THR A 17 -18.28 -6.46 5.84
N LEU A 18 -18.59 -7.73 6.11
CA LEU A 18 -18.78 -8.27 7.45
C LEU A 18 -17.91 -9.52 7.66
N SER A 19 -17.13 -9.55 8.75
CA SER A 19 -16.33 -10.73 9.10
C SER A 19 -17.22 -11.88 9.65
N ARG A 20 -16.71 -13.13 9.53
CA ARG A 20 -17.41 -14.33 10.10
C ARG A 20 -17.72 -14.16 11.59
N ARG A 21 -16.81 -13.59 12.36
CA ARG A 21 -16.97 -13.37 13.82
C ARG A 21 -18.05 -12.33 14.09
N GLU A 22 -18.06 -11.24 13.32
CA GLU A 22 -19.04 -10.18 13.44
C GLU A 22 -20.43 -10.64 12.97
N PHE A 23 -20.50 -11.47 11.90
CA PHE A 23 -21.74 -12.11 11.48
C PHE A 23 -22.32 -12.98 12.59
N LEU A 24 -21.52 -13.84 13.22
CA LEU A 24 -21.98 -14.70 14.33
C LEU A 24 -22.47 -13.87 15.52
N ARG A 25 -21.78 -12.78 15.86
CA ARG A 25 -22.16 -11.88 16.94
C ARG A 25 -23.50 -11.20 16.67
N ARG A 26 -23.69 -10.66 15.46
CA ARG A 26 -24.95 -9.97 15.07
C ARG A 26 -26.10 -10.95 14.86
N ALA A 27 -25.83 -12.13 14.32
CA ALA A 27 -26.81 -13.20 14.23
C ALA A 27 -27.32 -13.65 15.61
N ALA A 28 -26.41 -13.76 16.59
CA ALA A 28 -26.79 -14.04 17.99
C ALA A 28 -27.62 -12.91 18.59
N ALA A 29 -27.32 -11.64 18.31
CA ALA A 29 -28.11 -10.48 18.75
C ALA A 29 -29.52 -10.46 18.15
N LEU A 30 -29.70 -11.07 16.95
CA LEU A 30 -31.01 -11.29 16.32
C LEU A 30 -31.71 -12.57 16.82
N GLY A 31 -31.15 -13.26 17.82
CA GLY A 31 -31.73 -14.49 18.40
C GLY A 31 -31.56 -15.74 17.52
N ILE A 32 -30.61 -15.73 16.58
CA ILE A 32 -30.28 -16.90 15.76
C ILE A 32 -29.31 -17.79 16.55
N SER A 33 -29.64 -19.07 16.68
CA SER A 33 -28.76 -20.01 17.39
C SER A 33 -27.39 -20.14 16.69
N LEU A 34 -26.35 -20.37 17.47
CA LEU A 34 -24.97 -20.51 16.95
C LEU A 34 -24.89 -21.60 15.87
N VAL A 35 -25.63 -22.70 16.03
CA VAL A 35 -25.71 -23.80 15.06
C VAL A 35 -26.35 -23.34 13.74
N ALA A 36 -27.47 -22.59 13.81
CA ALA A 36 -28.11 -22.05 12.63
C ALA A 36 -27.23 -20.99 11.92
N ALA A 37 -26.56 -20.13 12.68
CA ALA A 37 -25.64 -19.14 12.14
C ALA A 37 -24.40 -19.81 11.51
N GLN A 38 -23.86 -20.88 12.10
CA GLN A 38 -22.77 -21.69 11.51
C GLN A 38 -23.22 -22.47 10.27
N SER A 39 -24.44 -23.01 10.27
CA SER A 39 -25.02 -23.66 9.09
C SER A 39 -25.20 -22.68 7.94
N LEU A 40 -25.68 -21.46 8.20
CA LEU A 40 -25.73 -20.39 7.20
C LEU A 40 -24.31 -20.07 6.68
N LEU A 41 -23.33 -19.89 7.56
CA LEU A 41 -21.94 -19.64 7.16
C LEU A 41 -21.37 -20.77 6.30
N SER A 42 -21.63 -22.05 6.62
CA SER A 42 -21.18 -23.19 5.82
C SER A 42 -21.88 -23.24 4.47
N THR A 43 -23.18 -22.96 4.40
CA THR A 43 -23.96 -22.92 3.16
C THR A 43 -23.50 -21.78 2.25
N PHE A 44 -23.14 -20.62 2.82
CA PHE A 44 -22.60 -19.48 2.05
C PHE A 44 -21.15 -19.69 1.65
N ALA A 45 -20.32 -20.31 2.48
CA ALA A 45 -18.96 -20.68 2.09
C ALA A 45 -18.98 -21.68 0.92
N THR A 46 -19.82 -22.72 0.98
CA THR A 46 -19.97 -23.68 -0.13
C THR A 46 -20.57 -23.05 -1.38
N ARG A 47 -21.52 -22.11 -1.27
CA ARG A 47 -22.07 -21.38 -2.44
C ARG A 47 -21.10 -20.35 -3.02
N ALA A 48 -20.32 -19.65 -2.21
CA ALA A 48 -19.27 -18.76 -2.71
C ALA A 48 -18.17 -19.55 -3.43
N TRP A 49 -17.81 -20.73 -2.93
CA TRP A 49 -16.91 -21.67 -3.61
C TRP A 49 -17.53 -22.28 -4.86
N ALA A 50 -18.82 -22.63 -4.84
CA ALA A 50 -19.53 -23.13 -6.02
C ALA A 50 -19.71 -22.05 -7.11
N ALA A 51 -19.85 -20.78 -6.73
CA ALA A 51 -19.91 -19.67 -7.68
C ALA A 51 -18.54 -19.33 -8.28
N ALA A 52 -17.44 -19.60 -7.57
CA ALA A 52 -16.07 -19.41 -8.08
C ALA A 52 -15.61 -20.54 -9.02
N GLY A 53 -16.34 -21.66 -9.08
CA GLY A 53 -15.93 -22.86 -9.81
C GLY A 53 -14.81 -23.63 -9.10
N VAL A 54 -14.55 -24.86 -9.56
CA VAL A 54 -13.41 -25.66 -9.09
C VAL A 54 -12.15 -25.09 -9.74
N PRO A 55 -11.11 -24.73 -8.96
CA PRO A 55 -9.87 -24.21 -9.52
C PRO A 55 -9.28 -25.18 -10.56
N ARG A 56 -8.96 -24.66 -11.74
CA ARG A 56 -8.36 -25.43 -12.82
C ARG A 56 -6.92 -25.00 -13.00
N ARG A 57 -6.04 -25.96 -13.28
CA ARG A 57 -4.67 -25.70 -13.66
C ARG A 57 -4.62 -25.37 -15.14
N GLY A 58 -3.72 -24.44 -15.50
CA GLY A 58 -3.46 -24.10 -16.89
C GLY A 58 -3.59 -22.62 -17.21
N GLY A 59 -3.15 -22.27 -18.41
CA GLY A 59 -3.25 -20.92 -18.97
C GLY A 59 -2.13 -19.99 -18.56
N VAL A 60 -2.08 -18.85 -19.27
CA VAL A 60 -1.10 -17.80 -19.08
C VAL A 60 -1.81 -16.51 -18.65
N LEU A 61 -1.42 -15.96 -17.49
CA LEU A 61 -1.88 -14.66 -17.04
C LEU A 61 -1.01 -13.56 -17.65
N LYS A 62 -1.57 -12.74 -18.55
CA LYS A 62 -0.91 -11.59 -19.15
C LYS A 62 -1.36 -10.33 -18.44
N ALA A 63 -0.50 -9.73 -17.63
CA ALA A 63 -0.76 -8.47 -16.94
C ALA A 63 -0.03 -7.31 -17.61
N ALA A 64 -0.61 -6.09 -17.56
CA ALA A 64 0.02 -4.88 -18.07
C ALA A 64 0.39 -3.92 -16.93
N PHE A 65 1.59 -3.35 -17.02
CA PHE A 65 2.15 -2.35 -16.11
C PHE A 65 2.79 -1.21 -16.87
N SER A 66 2.79 -0.01 -16.27
CA SER A 66 3.27 1.21 -16.93
C SER A 66 4.78 1.45 -16.80
N ALA A 67 5.48 0.72 -15.94
CA ALA A 67 6.91 0.94 -15.67
C ALA A 67 7.70 -0.36 -15.51
N ASP A 68 8.99 -0.27 -15.80
CA ASP A 68 9.94 -1.32 -15.48
C ASP A 68 10.25 -1.41 -13.99
N PRO A 69 10.60 -2.60 -13.45
CA PRO A 69 11.15 -2.71 -12.11
C PRO A 69 12.53 -2.06 -12.03
N ALA A 70 12.86 -1.48 -10.90
CA ALA A 70 14.21 -0.94 -10.63
C ALA A 70 15.24 -2.05 -10.34
N GLY A 71 14.77 -3.27 -10.06
CA GLY A 71 15.58 -4.44 -9.80
C GLY A 71 14.74 -5.59 -9.25
N PHE A 72 15.34 -6.78 -9.17
CA PHE A 72 14.72 -8.01 -8.69
C PHE A 72 15.29 -8.51 -7.36
N ASP A 73 16.40 -7.95 -6.92
CA ASP A 73 16.99 -8.24 -5.62
C ASP A 73 16.17 -7.54 -4.52
N PRO A 74 15.65 -8.26 -3.51
CA PRO A 74 14.87 -7.64 -2.41
C PRO A 74 15.58 -6.48 -1.72
N VAL A 75 16.91 -6.51 -1.62
CA VAL A 75 17.72 -5.44 -1.03
C VAL A 75 17.78 -4.20 -1.93
N ARG A 76 17.84 -4.39 -3.25
CA ARG A 76 18.13 -3.35 -4.26
C ARG A 76 16.96 -3.01 -5.17
N GLY A 77 15.77 -3.52 -4.88
CA GLY A 77 14.56 -3.27 -5.66
C GLY A 77 13.61 -2.30 -4.95
N PRO A 78 13.88 -0.98 -4.87
CA PRO A 78 13.12 -0.05 -4.03
C PRO A 78 11.81 0.42 -4.64
N SER A 79 11.48 0.06 -5.88
CA SER A 79 10.26 0.55 -6.54
C SER A 79 9.05 -0.33 -6.30
N GLY A 80 7.84 0.26 -6.39
CA GLY A 80 6.60 -0.49 -6.29
C GLY A 80 6.50 -1.61 -7.32
N MET A 81 6.99 -1.41 -8.57
CA MET A 81 7.02 -2.44 -9.60
C MET A 81 8.01 -3.56 -9.27
N SER A 82 9.16 -3.23 -8.65
CA SER A 82 10.08 -4.25 -8.13
C SER A 82 9.40 -5.15 -7.10
N HIS A 83 8.65 -4.57 -6.16
CA HIS A 83 7.95 -5.33 -5.13
C HIS A 83 6.87 -6.26 -5.72
N VAL A 84 6.15 -5.82 -6.75
CA VAL A 84 5.17 -6.65 -7.47
C VAL A 84 5.82 -7.87 -8.13
N VAL A 85 7.05 -7.74 -8.62
CA VAL A 85 7.83 -8.86 -9.17
C VAL A 85 8.41 -9.73 -8.05
N ILE A 86 9.04 -9.11 -7.06
CA ILE A 86 9.69 -9.79 -5.93
C ILE A 86 8.70 -10.73 -5.22
N GLU A 87 7.48 -10.29 -4.96
CA GLU A 87 6.47 -11.12 -4.28
C GLU A 87 5.99 -12.35 -5.07
N GLN A 88 6.25 -12.40 -6.39
CA GLN A 88 5.95 -13.58 -7.21
C GLN A 88 7.08 -14.62 -7.15
N VAL A 89 8.33 -14.15 -7.03
CA VAL A 89 9.53 -15.00 -7.08
C VAL A 89 9.98 -15.43 -5.68
N TYR A 90 9.75 -14.60 -4.68
CA TYR A 90 10.21 -14.85 -3.32
C TYR A 90 9.06 -15.00 -2.34
N SER A 91 9.38 -15.47 -1.14
CA SER A 91 8.47 -15.48 0.01
C SER A 91 9.13 -14.83 1.22
N THR A 92 8.29 -14.37 2.14
CA THR A 92 8.67 -13.69 3.38
C THR A 92 8.35 -14.56 4.60
N LEU A 93 8.83 -14.23 5.79
CA LEU A 93 8.44 -14.96 7.03
C LEU A 93 6.94 -14.86 7.30
N MET A 94 6.40 -13.66 7.15
CA MET A 94 4.97 -13.36 7.26
C MET A 94 4.46 -12.91 5.89
N ALA A 95 3.15 -12.91 5.66
CA ALA A 95 2.52 -12.31 4.48
C ALA A 95 1.32 -11.47 4.91
N LEU A 96 0.78 -10.66 4.00
CA LEU A 96 -0.46 -9.90 4.22
C LEU A 96 -1.62 -10.56 3.49
N ASP A 97 -2.78 -10.63 4.16
CA ASP A 97 -4.03 -10.99 3.51
C ASP A 97 -4.60 -9.81 2.66
N PRO A 98 -5.68 -9.99 1.89
CA PRO A 98 -6.29 -8.91 1.11
C PRO A 98 -6.67 -7.68 1.94
N ASP A 99 -7.01 -7.85 3.21
CA ASP A 99 -7.33 -6.78 4.16
C ASP A 99 -6.10 -6.22 4.89
N ALA A 100 -4.90 -6.60 4.42
CA ALA A 100 -3.61 -6.15 4.91
C ALA A 100 -3.28 -6.58 6.35
N LYS A 101 -3.83 -7.72 6.80
CA LYS A 101 -3.50 -8.32 8.09
C LYS A 101 -2.36 -9.31 7.94
N PRO A 102 -1.34 -9.29 8.83
CA PRO A 102 -0.24 -10.21 8.76
C PRO A 102 -0.65 -11.63 9.16
N TYR A 103 -0.14 -12.62 8.41
CA TYR A 103 -0.28 -14.04 8.70
C TYR A 103 1.03 -14.78 8.40
N PRO A 104 1.31 -15.95 9.03
CA PRO A 104 2.50 -16.74 8.77
C PRO A 104 2.58 -17.23 7.33
N GLU A 105 3.76 -17.07 6.66
CA GLU A 105 4.02 -17.57 5.30
C GLU A 105 5.12 -18.65 5.30
N LEU A 106 6.40 -18.28 5.24
CA LEU A 106 7.51 -19.23 5.43
C LEU A 106 7.60 -19.69 6.88
N ALA A 107 7.22 -18.84 7.82
CA ALA A 107 6.97 -19.29 9.17
C ALA A 107 5.69 -20.15 9.21
N GLU A 108 5.69 -21.22 9.96
CA GLU A 108 4.50 -21.98 10.34
C GLU A 108 3.81 -21.32 11.54
N SER A 109 4.62 -20.82 12.46
CA SER A 109 4.19 -20.10 13.67
C SER A 109 5.28 -19.17 14.17
N TYR A 110 4.89 -18.28 15.07
CA TYR A 110 5.85 -17.44 15.81
C TYR A 110 5.42 -17.29 17.26
N GLN A 111 6.39 -16.97 18.12
CA GLN A 111 6.19 -16.66 19.53
C GLN A 111 6.91 -15.36 19.87
N VAL A 112 6.26 -14.53 20.69
CA VAL A 112 6.83 -13.26 21.20
C VAL A 112 7.10 -13.43 22.69
N SER A 113 8.30 -13.05 23.12
CA SER A 113 8.73 -13.08 24.54
C SER A 113 9.48 -11.80 24.90
N ASP A 114 9.98 -11.73 26.12
CA ASP A 114 10.77 -10.62 26.67
C ASP A 114 10.09 -9.26 26.48
N GLY A 115 8.76 -9.21 26.71
CA GLY A 115 8.00 -7.97 26.58
C GLY A 115 7.92 -7.40 25.16
N GLY A 116 8.11 -8.24 24.12
CA GLY A 116 8.11 -7.82 22.72
C GLY A 116 9.50 -7.58 22.12
N LEU A 117 10.56 -7.96 22.85
CA LEU A 117 11.95 -7.83 22.38
C LEU A 117 12.50 -9.08 21.68
N THR A 118 11.81 -10.20 21.79
CA THR A 118 12.26 -11.46 21.20
C THR A 118 11.12 -12.08 20.38
N TYR A 119 11.40 -12.39 19.11
CA TYR A 119 10.50 -13.08 18.19
C TYR A 119 11.15 -14.39 17.75
N THR A 120 10.53 -15.52 18.05
CA THR A 120 10.98 -16.85 17.62
C THR A 120 10.05 -17.38 16.54
N PHE A 121 10.55 -17.57 15.32
CA PHE A 121 9.81 -18.10 14.20
C PHE A 121 10.16 -19.58 13.98
N ARG A 122 9.15 -20.43 13.83
CA ARG A 122 9.29 -21.80 13.36
C ARG A 122 9.01 -21.84 11.87
N LEU A 123 9.99 -22.29 11.08
CA LEU A 123 9.89 -22.36 9.63
C LEU A 123 9.16 -23.61 9.19
N ARG A 124 8.42 -23.51 8.09
CA ARG A 124 7.85 -24.68 7.39
C ARG A 124 8.94 -25.65 6.96
N ARG A 125 8.71 -26.93 7.13
CA ARG A 125 9.62 -27.96 6.64
C ARG A 125 9.37 -28.26 5.17
N GLY A 126 10.41 -28.67 4.44
CA GLY A 126 10.32 -29.09 3.04
C GLY A 126 10.08 -27.95 2.04
N VAL A 127 10.22 -26.69 2.46
CA VAL A 127 10.22 -25.56 1.53
C VAL A 127 11.52 -25.56 0.73
N LYS A 128 11.40 -25.48 -0.60
CA LYS A 128 12.55 -25.46 -1.52
C LYS A 128 12.64 -24.14 -2.27
N PHE A 129 13.87 -23.69 -2.43
CA PHE A 129 14.18 -22.67 -3.41
C PHE A 129 13.96 -23.18 -4.84
N HIS A 130 13.84 -22.28 -5.78
CA HIS A 130 13.63 -22.62 -7.21
C HIS A 130 14.73 -23.48 -7.82
N ASN A 131 15.93 -23.47 -7.27
CA ASN A 131 17.05 -24.34 -7.66
C ASN A 131 17.02 -25.74 -7.02
N GLY A 132 16.05 -25.99 -6.12
CA GLY A 132 15.87 -27.27 -5.44
C GLY A 132 16.51 -27.39 -4.05
N ASP A 133 17.33 -26.42 -3.63
CA ASP A 133 17.91 -26.39 -2.28
C ASP A 133 16.83 -26.18 -1.22
N ASP A 134 17.03 -26.76 -0.04
CA ASP A 134 16.10 -26.57 1.08
C ASP A 134 16.27 -25.19 1.73
N LEU A 135 15.16 -24.56 2.09
CA LEU A 135 15.14 -23.36 2.92
C LEU A 135 15.43 -23.73 4.37
N THR A 136 16.34 -23.01 4.99
CA THR A 136 16.71 -23.17 6.41
C THR A 136 16.76 -21.83 7.15
N ALA A 137 16.85 -21.90 8.48
CA ALA A 137 17.05 -20.71 9.33
C ALA A 137 18.37 -19.96 9.02
N ALA A 138 19.35 -20.64 8.42
CA ALA A 138 20.59 -19.99 7.98
C ALA A 138 20.35 -19.01 6.81
N ASP A 139 19.39 -19.30 5.91
CA ASP A 139 19.01 -18.39 4.83
C ASP A 139 18.29 -17.15 5.36
N VAL A 140 17.45 -17.34 6.38
CA VAL A 140 16.77 -16.24 7.07
C VAL A 140 17.81 -15.32 7.75
N LYS A 141 18.71 -15.90 8.56
CA LYS A 141 19.80 -15.14 9.19
C LYS A 141 20.61 -14.38 8.16
N PHE A 142 21.07 -15.04 7.11
CA PHE A 142 21.86 -14.45 6.04
C PHE A 142 21.13 -13.27 5.38
N THR A 143 19.83 -13.43 5.09
CA THR A 143 19.02 -12.38 4.49
C THR A 143 18.99 -11.13 5.37
N PHE A 144 18.67 -11.27 6.64
CA PHE A 144 18.58 -10.11 7.54
C PHE A 144 19.95 -9.51 7.91
N ASP A 145 21.01 -10.31 8.00
CA ASP A 145 22.36 -9.78 8.15
C ASP A 145 22.76 -8.95 6.90
N ARG A 146 22.37 -9.40 5.69
CA ARG A 146 22.59 -8.66 4.45
C ARG A 146 21.80 -7.37 4.39
N LEU A 147 20.51 -7.34 4.83
CA LEU A 147 19.68 -6.13 4.90
C LEU A 147 20.28 -5.09 5.85
N ARG A 148 20.87 -5.54 6.96
CA ARG A 148 21.44 -4.70 8.04
C ARG A 148 22.90 -4.31 7.81
N ALA A 149 23.54 -4.88 6.81
CA ALA A 149 24.95 -4.60 6.53
C ALA A 149 25.18 -3.10 6.23
N PRO A 150 26.26 -2.49 6.73
CA PRO A 150 26.63 -1.14 6.36
C PRO A 150 26.69 -1.02 4.83
N ASN A 151 26.11 0.03 4.28
CA ASN A 151 26.05 0.26 2.83
C ASN A 151 25.37 -0.86 2.00
N SER A 152 24.42 -1.60 2.61
CA SER A 152 23.66 -2.65 1.92
C SER A 152 22.89 -2.14 0.68
N GLY A 153 22.56 -0.85 0.66
CA GLY A 153 21.67 -0.25 -0.35
C GLY A 153 20.18 -0.51 -0.06
N TYR A 154 19.84 -1.07 1.09
CA TYR A 154 18.46 -1.31 1.47
C TYR A 154 17.74 0.00 1.83
N SER A 155 16.80 0.39 0.97
CA SER A 155 16.08 1.68 1.09
C SER A 155 15.15 1.76 2.31
N TYR A 156 14.83 0.62 2.94
CA TYR A 156 13.91 0.53 4.07
C TYR A 156 14.63 0.19 5.38
N GLY A 157 15.82 0.75 5.59
CA GLY A 157 16.68 0.47 6.75
C GLY A 157 15.96 0.60 8.09
N ALA A 158 15.02 1.55 8.23
CA ALA A 158 14.20 1.73 9.43
C ALA A 158 13.40 0.48 9.84
N GLN A 159 13.13 -0.45 8.92
CA GLN A 159 12.43 -1.70 9.21
C GLN A 159 13.31 -2.74 9.91
N VAL A 160 14.62 -2.62 9.78
CA VAL A 160 15.60 -3.57 10.33
C VAL A 160 16.54 -2.98 11.37
N GLU A 161 16.50 -1.66 11.59
CA GLU A 161 17.38 -0.93 12.52
C GLU A 161 17.29 -1.42 13.96
N THR A 162 16.09 -1.85 14.36
CA THR A 162 15.85 -2.34 15.73
C THR A 162 16.29 -3.79 15.95
N ILE A 163 16.64 -4.51 14.90
CA ILE A 163 17.11 -5.91 15.01
C ILE A 163 18.53 -5.90 15.58
N LYS A 164 18.68 -6.39 16.81
CA LYS A 164 19.98 -6.56 17.49
C LYS A 164 20.74 -7.77 16.94
N SER A 165 20.06 -8.92 16.85
CA SER A 165 20.62 -10.16 16.32
C SER A 165 19.54 -11.02 15.67
N VAL A 166 19.99 -11.89 14.76
CA VAL A 166 19.20 -12.98 14.19
C VAL A 166 19.96 -14.27 14.46
N ASP A 167 19.42 -15.11 15.31
CA ASP A 167 20.09 -16.30 15.81
C ASP A 167 19.44 -17.56 15.26
N VAL A 168 20.25 -18.47 14.68
CA VAL A 168 19.80 -19.79 14.27
C VAL A 168 19.75 -20.69 15.50
N VAL A 169 18.55 -21.09 15.92
CA VAL A 169 18.36 -22.01 17.07
C VAL A 169 18.51 -23.46 16.59
N ASP A 170 17.89 -23.79 15.48
CA ASP A 170 18.01 -25.05 14.76
C ASP A 170 17.73 -24.82 13.26
N PRO A 171 17.84 -25.81 12.36
CA PRO A 171 17.62 -25.60 10.91
C PRO A 171 16.24 -25.04 10.55
N HIS A 172 15.24 -25.15 11.43
CA HIS A 172 13.87 -24.67 11.20
C HIS A 172 13.37 -23.69 12.26
N THR A 173 14.26 -23.17 13.11
CA THR A 173 13.90 -22.19 14.14
C THR A 173 14.88 -21.04 14.12
N VAL A 174 14.38 -19.82 13.94
CA VAL A 174 15.17 -18.59 13.96
C VAL A 174 14.61 -17.64 15.01
N GLN A 175 15.51 -16.98 15.74
CA GLN A 175 15.15 -16.02 16.79
C GLN A 175 15.68 -14.63 16.43
N PHE A 176 14.79 -13.65 16.45
CA PHE A 176 15.13 -12.24 16.33
C PHE A 176 15.12 -11.60 17.71
N ARG A 177 16.20 -10.91 18.06
CA ARG A 177 16.28 -10.07 19.25
C ARG A 177 16.29 -8.61 18.83
N LEU A 178 15.45 -7.79 19.46
CA LEU A 178 15.34 -6.38 19.16
C LEU A 178 16.05 -5.54 20.23
N THR A 179 16.52 -4.36 19.86
CA THR A 179 17.08 -3.36 20.78
C THR A 179 16.00 -2.59 21.53
N LYS A 180 14.83 -2.43 20.91
CA LYS A 180 13.61 -1.82 21.46
C LYS A 180 12.38 -2.48 20.89
N VAL A 181 11.26 -2.44 21.60
CA VAL A 181 9.96 -2.91 21.09
C VAL A 181 9.65 -2.20 19.77
N THR A 182 9.20 -2.96 18.79
CA THR A 182 8.85 -2.47 17.46
C THR A 182 7.45 -2.94 17.10
N GLY A 183 6.46 -2.07 17.28
CA GLY A 183 5.04 -2.41 17.05
C GLY A 183 4.74 -2.97 15.65
N PRO A 184 5.29 -2.38 14.56
CA PRO A 184 5.09 -2.88 13.21
C PRO A 184 5.97 -4.07 12.82
N PHE A 185 6.72 -4.71 13.72
CA PHE A 185 7.73 -5.72 13.38
C PHE A 185 7.20 -6.86 12.49
N LEU A 186 6.02 -7.42 12.80
CA LEU A 186 5.43 -8.49 11.99
C LEU A 186 5.01 -8.02 10.58
N ILE A 187 4.63 -6.76 10.43
CA ILE A 187 4.36 -6.15 9.14
C ILE A 187 5.65 -6.00 8.32
N TYR A 188 6.76 -5.62 8.97
CA TYR A 188 8.06 -5.56 8.31
C TYR A 188 8.53 -6.94 7.81
N MET A 189 8.18 -8.00 8.56
CA MET A 189 8.46 -9.40 8.14
C MET A 189 7.58 -9.88 6.98
N ALA A 190 6.55 -9.13 6.62
CA ALA A 190 5.67 -9.41 5.49
C ALA A 190 5.96 -8.53 4.24
N PHE A 191 6.89 -7.59 4.37
CA PHE A 191 7.23 -6.67 3.30
C PHE A 191 8.09 -7.36 2.21
N PRO A 192 7.83 -7.15 0.90
CA PRO A 192 8.60 -7.81 -0.15
C PRO A 192 10.13 -7.59 -0.07
N GLY A 193 10.57 -6.43 0.43
CA GLY A 193 11.99 -6.16 0.69
C GLY A 193 12.62 -7.04 1.78
N SER A 194 11.81 -7.72 2.61
CA SER A 194 12.24 -8.70 3.62
C SER A 194 12.19 -10.15 3.12
N SER A 195 12.05 -10.36 1.83
CA SER A 195 12.00 -11.68 1.20
C SER A 195 13.28 -12.48 1.41
N ILE A 196 13.13 -13.76 1.70
CA ILE A 196 14.26 -14.65 2.00
C ILE A 196 14.98 -15.07 0.71
N VAL A 197 16.30 -14.91 0.71
CA VAL A 197 17.18 -15.23 -0.42
C VAL A 197 18.05 -16.44 -0.11
N PRO A 198 18.45 -17.23 -1.13
CA PRO A 198 19.27 -18.43 -0.96
C PRO A 198 20.71 -18.06 -0.61
N LYS A 199 21.11 -18.23 0.64
CA LYS A 199 22.46 -17.93 1.15
C LYS A 199 23.55 -18.47 0.24
N LYS A 200 23.52 -19.79 -0.01
CA LYS A 200 24.56 -20.50 -0.76
C LYS A 200 24.78 -19.92 -2.16
N LEU A 201 23.69 -19.57 -2.87
CA LEU A 201 23.80 -19.01 -4.22
C LEU A 201 24.33 -17.57 -4.19
N VAL A 202 23.87 -16.75 -3.24
CA VAL A 202 24.35 -15.37 -3.14
C VAL A 202 25.83 -15.34 -2.74
N GLU A 203 26.26 -16.17 -1.80
CA GLU A 203 27.66 -16.31 -1.40
C GLU A 203 28.55 -16.86 -2.54
N SER A 204 27.99 -17.67 -3.46
CA SER A 204 28.71 -18.12 -4.67
C SER A 204 28.77 -17.06 -5.78
N GLY A 205 28.25 -15.85 -5.56
CA GLY A 205 28.32 -14.74 -6.50
C GLY A 205 27.12 -14.60 -7.44
N LEU A 206 25.98 -15.28 -7.16
CA LEU A 206 24.75 -15.10 -7.95
C LEU A 206 24.25 -13.65 -7.82
N ASP A 207 24.11 -12.97 -8.95
CA ASP A 207 23.41 -11.68 -9.00
C ASP A 207 21.90 -11.90 -9.11
N LEU A 208 21.19 -11.57 -8.02
CA LEU A 208 19.73 -11.69 -7.94
C LEU A 208 19.00 -10.69 -8.84
N ASN A 209 19.64 -9.63 -9.32
CA ASN A 209 19.04 -8.73 -10.31
C ASN A 209 19.05 -9.34 -11.72
N ALA A 210 20.07 -10.13 -12.03
CA ALA A 210 20.15 -10.83 -13.31
C ALA A 210 19.35 -12.14 -13.31
N LYS A 211 19.41 -12.88 -12.22
CA LYS A 211 18.75 -14.19 -12.08
C LYS A 211 18.13 -14.36 -10.69
N PRO A 212 16.94 -13.83 -10.47
CA PRO A 212 16.24 -13.95 -9.18
C PRO A 212 15.86 -15.41 -8.90
N VAL A 213 16.20 -15.88 -7.71
CA VAL A 213 15.92 -17.24 -7.22
C VAL A 213 15.35 -17.12 -5.80
N GLY A 214 14.11 -17.58 -5.62
CA GLY A 214 13.38 -17.53 -4.35
C GLY A 214 12.61 -18.81 -4.06
N THR A 215 11.64 -18.73 -3.16
CA THR A 215 10.75 -19.81 -2.77
C THR A 215 9.30 -19.54 -3.21
N GLY A 216 9.07 -18.49 -3.98
CA GLY A 216 7.76 -17.99 -4.37
C GLY A 216 6.99 -18.90 -5.32
N PRO A 217 5.72 -18.54 -5.61
CA PRO A 217 4.83 -19.36 -6.43
C PRO A 217 5.26 -19.44 -7.90
N PHE A 218 6.06 -18.49 -8.36
CA PHE A 218 6.54 -18.47 -9.76
C PHE A 218 8.04 -18.37 -9.82
N ARG A 219 8.62 -19.04 -10.84
CA ARG A 219 10.03 -18.95 -11.21
C ARG A 219 10.20 -17.87 -12.25
N PHE A 220 11.24 -17.07 -12.12
CA PHE A 220 11.65 -16.11 -13.13
C PHE A 220 12.19 -16.85 -14.37
N VAL A 221 11.76 -16.41 -15.55
CA VAL A 221 12.21 -16.95 -16.84
C VAL A 221 13.08 -15.94 -17.57
N SER A 222 12.55 -14.73 -17.80
CA SER A 222 13.28 -13.69 -18.54
C SER A 222 12.74 -12.30 -18.24
N TYR A 223 13.59 -11.32 -18.45
CA TYR A 223 13.24 -9.90 -18.48
C TYR A 223 13.83 -9.26 -19.72
N GLU A 224 12.96 -8.64 -20.49
CA GLU A 224 13.28 -7.79 -21.61
C GLU A 224 12.83 -6.36 -21.28
N PRO A 225 13.76 -5.43 -21.01
CA PRO A 225 13.43 -4.06 -20.61
C PRO A 225 12.46 -3.39 -21.57
N ARG A 226 11.50 -2.65 -21.01
CA ARG A 226 10.42 -1.94 -21.72
C ARG A 226 9.50 -2.85 -22.56
N THR A 227 9.59 -4.16 -22.37
CA THR A 227 8.80 -5.13 -23.13
C THR A 227 8.03 -6.06 -22.21
N ALA A 228 8.72 -6.98 -21.52
CA ALA A 228 8.04 -7.95 -20.67
C ALA A 228 8.96 -8.62 -19.64
N ILE A 229 8.33 -9.12 -18.57
CA ILE A 229 8.88 -10.05 -17.60
C ILE A 229 8.09 -11.34 -17.68
N LYS A 230 8.75 -12.48 -17.80
CA LYS A 230 8.11 -13.78 -17.92
C LYS A 230 8.41 -14.66 -16.72
N PHE A 231 7.39 -15.38 -16.30
CA PHE A 231 7.44 -16.31 -15.18
C PHE A 231 6.79 -17.64 -15.56
N GLU A 232 7.29 -18.73 -14.99
CA GLU A 232 6.66 -20.03 -15.04
C GLU A 232 6.23 -20.48 -13.65
N ARG A 233 5.26 -21.37 -13.57
CA ARG A 233 4.81 -21.97 -12.32
C ARG A 233 5.95 -22.68 -11.59
N ASN A 234 6.07 -22.47 -10.27
CA ASN A 234 6.92 -23.27 -9.41
C ASN A 234 6.19 -24.60 -9.08
N PRO A 235 6.62 -25.74 -9.65
CA PRO A 235 5.97 -27.04 -9.39
C PRO A 235 6.15 -27.53 -7.95
N ASN A 236 7.18 -27.00 -7.25
CA ASN A 236 7.53 -27.37 -5.88
C ASN A 236 7.11 -26.30 -4.87
N TYR A 237 6.11 -25.46 -5.22
CA TYR A 237 5.61 -24.44 -4.31
C TYR A 237 5.00 -25.09 -3.07
N PHE A 238 5.34 -24.58 -1.90
CA PHE A 238 4.98 -25.19 -0.61
C PHE A 238 3.47 -25.14 -0.26
N GLU A 239 2.69 -24.27 -0.91
CA GLU A 239 1.23 -24.30 -0.79
C GLU A 239 0.65 -25.31 -1.80
N ALA A 240 0.15 -26.41 -1.32
CA ALA A 240 -0.34 -27.50 -2.15
C ALA A 240 -1.37 -27.06 -3.20
N GLY A 241 -1.16 -27.45 -4.45
CA GLY A 241 -2.05 -27.16 -5.57
C GLY A 241 -1.86 -25.81 -6.23
N LYS A 242 -1.10 -24.90 -5.65
CA LYS A 242 -0.83 -23.55 -6.15
C LYS A 242 0.55 -23.45 -6.81
N PRO A 243 0.77 -22.43 -7.64
CA PRO A 243 -0.24 -21.58 -8.28
C PRO A 243 -1.01 -22.35 -9.35
N TYR A 244 -2.19 -21.87 -9.74
CA TYR A 244 -3.06 -22.58 -10.69
C TYR A 244 -2.69 -22.28 -12.16
N VAL A 245 -2.28 -21.04 -12.49
CA VAL A 245 -1.83 -20.70 -13.85
C VAL A 245 -0.45 -21.31 -14.13
N ASP A 246 -0.18 -21.67 -15.39
CA ASP A 246 1.10 -22.27 -15.77
C ASP A 246 2.21 -21.25 -15.91
N ALA A 247 1.86 -20.01 -16.29
CA ALA A 247 2.81 -18.92 -16.51
C ALA A 247 2.16 -17.56 -16.28
N MET A 248 3.02 -16.55 -16.06
CA MET A 248 2.65 -15.15 -16.09
C MET A 248 3.57 -14.37 -17.02
N GLU A 249 3.01 -13.36 -17.68
CA GLU A 249 3.73 -12.40 -18.49
C GLU A 249 3.33 -10.99 -18.05
N TYR A 250 4.25 -10.22 -17.48
CA TYR A 250 4.07 -8.83 -17.13
C TYR A 250 4.56 -7.96 -18.27
N ARG A 251 3.66 -7.44 -19.10
CA ARG A 251 3.95 -6.54 -20.22
C ARG A 251 4.14 -5.12 -19.74
N ILE A 252 5.21 -4.49 -20.19
CA ILE A 252 5.50 -3.09 -19.88
C ILE A 252 4.92 -2.24 -21.00
N ILE A 253 3.91 -1.43 -20.69
CA ILE A 253 3.23 -0.54 -21.61
C ILE A 253 3.18 0.84 -20.96
N SER A 254 4.18 1.68 -21.24
CA SER A 254 4.38 2.96 -20.56
C SER A 254 3.28 4.00 -20.84
N ASP A 255 2.67 3.96 -22.03
CA ASP A 255 1.49 4.79 -22.31
C ASP A 255 0.24 4.17 -21.66
N ILE A 256 -0.33 4.89 -20.70
CA ILE A 256 -1.45 4.40 -19.89
C ILE A 256 -2.75 4.23 -20.71
N THR A 257 -2.89 4.94 -21.84
CA THR A 257 -4.01 4.77 -22.75
C THR A 257 -3.84 3.50 -23.59
N ALA A 258 -2.62 3.25 -24.09
CA ALA A 258 -2.28 2.00 -24.79
C ALA A 258 -2.42 0.80 -23.85
N LEU A 259 -2.05 0.93 -22.57
CA LEU A 259 -2.24 -0.10 -21.54
C LEU A 259 -3.73 -0.45 -21.39
N THR A 260 -4.60 0.54 -21.25
CA THR A 260 -6.04 0.31 -21.15
C THR A 260 -6.61 -0.32 -22.43
N ASN A 261 -6.15 0.13 -23.61
CA ASN A 261 -6.57 -0.45 -24.88
C ASN A 261 -6.13 -1.91 -25.05
N ALA A 262 -4.93 -2.27 -24.55
CA ALA A 262 -4.46 -3.64 -24.54
C ALA A 262 -5.34 -4.57 -23.69
N LEU A 263 -5.88 -4.05 -22.57
CA LEU A 263 -6.87 -4.79 -21.76
C LEU A 263 -8.22 -4.90 -22.49
N LEU A 264 -8.72 -3.80 -23.04
CA LEU A 264 -10.02 -3.77 -23.74
C LEU A 264 -10.05 -4.69 -24.97
N SER A 265 -8.92 -4.84 -25.67
CA SER A 265 -8.77 -5.73 -26.84
C SER A 265 -8.39 -7.19 -26.48
N GLY A 266 -8.16 -7.51 -25.21
CA GLY A 266 -7.78 -8.84 -24.77
C GLY A 266 -6.32 -9.22 -25.04
N VAL A 267 -5.47 -8.28 -25.48
CA VAL A 267 -4.00 -8.47 -25.63
C VAL A 267 -3.35 -8.79 -24.28
N VAL A 268 -3.85 -8.16 -23.20
CA VAL A 268 -3.62 -8.55 -21.81
C VAL A 268 -4.93 -8.88 -21.13
N ASN A 269 -4.89 -9.67 -20.08
CA ASN A 269 -6.09 -10.11 -19.37
C ASN A 269 -6.18 -9.60 -17.92
N PHE A 270 -5.24 -8.74 -17.52
CA PHE A 270 -5.22 -8.11 -16.18
C PHE A 270 -4.46 -6.77 -16.20
N SER A 271 -4.96 -5.79 -15.47
CA SER A 271 -4.20 -4.61 -15.03
C SER A 271 -4.82 -4.03 -13.77
N ASN A 272 -3.99 -3.55 -12.83
CA ASN A 272 -4.38 -2.77 -11.67
C ASN A 272 -3.99 -1.28 -11.80
N GLU A 273 -3.71 -0.81 -13.01
CA GLU A 273 -3.31 0.56 -13.34
C GLU A 273 -4.30 1.24 -14.31
N ILE A 274 -5.59 0.95 -14.18
CA ILE A 274 -6.60 1.59 -15.03
C ILE A 274 -6.77 3.06 -14.62
N PRO A 275 -6.63 4.05 -15.53
CA PRO A 275 -6.83 5.44 -15.19
C PRO A 275 -8.31 5.74 -14.93
N PRO A 276 -8.65 6.64 -13.99
CA PRO A 276 -10.04 6.96 -13.65
C PRO A 276 -10.91 7.34 -14.86
N LYS A 277 -10.37 8.12 -15.80
CA LYS A 277 -11.08 8.55 -17.03
C LYS A 277 -11.53 7.38 -17.93
N ASP A 278 -10.84 6.26 -17.89
CA ASP A 278 -11.09 5.11 -18.76
C ASP A 278 -11.81 3.96 -18.05
N PHE A 279 -11.98 4.04 -16.73
CA PHE A 279 -12.59 2.98 -15.94
C PHE A 279 -14.02 2.63 -16.36
N ALA A 280 -14.82 3.63 -16.78
CA ALA A 280 -16.16 3.42 -17.30
C ALA A 280 -16.16 2.55 -18.55
N LYS A 281 -15.16 2.67 -19.44
CA LYS A 281 -15.02 1.83 -20.65
C LYS A 281 -14.74 0.37 -20.28
N VAL A 282 -13.84 0.16 -19.29
CA VAL A 282 -13.54 -1.19 -18.77
C VAL A 282 -14.79 -1.81 -18.14
N LYS A 283 -15.55 -1.04 -17.35
CA LYS A 283 -16.79 -1.50 -16.71
C LYS A 283 -17.89 -1.85 -17.72
N ALA A 284 -17.96 -1.15 -18.85
CA ALA A 284 -18.93 -1.37 -19.90
C ALA A 284 -18.59 -2.59 -20.79
N ASN A 285 -17.35 -3.08 -20.76
CA ASN A 285 -16.94 -4.22 -21.58
C ASN A 285 -17.52 -5.53 -21.02
N PRO A 286 -18.31 -6.30 -21.82
CA PRO A 286 -18.98 -7.52 -21.37
C PRO A 286 -18.03 -8.64 -20.93
N ASP A 287 -16.79 -8.65 -21.45
CA ASP A 287 -15.79 -9.70 -21.19
C ASP A 287 -14.87 -9.37 -19.99
N LEU A 288 -14.98 -8.16 -19.46
CA LEU A 288 -14.14 -7.69 -18.37
C LEU A 288 -14.91 -7.57 -17.05
N ALA A 289 -14.22 -7.84 -15.96
CA ALA A 289 -14.59 -7.42 -14.62
C ALA A 289 -13.82 -6.14 -14.28
N ALA A 290 -14.53 -5.15 -13.75
CA ALA A 290 -13.97 -3.90 -13.28
C ALA A 290 -14.16 -3.82 -11.76
N LEU A 291 -13.06 -3.78 -11.03
CA LEU A 291 -13.05 -3.76 -9.56
C LEU A 291 -12.52 -2.42 -9.05
N THR A 292 -13.12 -1.94 -7.99
CA THR A 292 -12.64 -0.78 -7.24
C THR A 292 -12.33 -1.19 -5.81
N LEU A 293 -11.23 -0.69 -5.28
CA LEU A 293 -10.85 -0.91 -3.90
C LEU A 293 -10.27 0.39 -3.32
N GLU A 294 -10.79 0.84 -2.18
CA GLU A 294 -10.14 1.91 -1.43
C GLU A 294 -8.81 1.36 -0.91
N GLY A 295 -7.73 1.87 -1.46
CA GLY A 295 -6.39 1.39 -1.23
C GLY A 295 -5.50 2.40 -0.51
N SER A 296 -4.21 2.19 -0.59
CA SER A 296 -3.19 2.96 0.11
C SER A 296 -2.69 4.21 -0.64
N ARG A 297 -3.39 4.68 -1.66
CA ARG A 297 -2.98 5.86 -2.45
C ARG A 297 -3.52 7.14 -1.87
N TYR A 298 -2.67 7.88 -1.15
CA TYR A 298 -2.99 9.20 -0.60
C TYR A 298 -2.49 10.29 -1.50
N ASN A 299 -3.34 11.27 -1.82
CA ASN A 299 -2.91 12.48 -2.48
C ASN A 299 -2.96 13.64 -1.49
N TRP A 300 -1.91 14.43 -1.48
CA TRP A 300 -1.79 15.58 -0.60
C TRP A 300 -1.13 16.77 -1.27
N LEU A 301 -1.32 17.90 -0.65
CA LEU A 301 -0.61 19.12 -0.97
C LEU A 301 0.36 19.42 0.17
N LEU A 302 1.58 19.78 -0.18
CA LEU A 302 2.69 20.02 0.72
C LEU A 302 3.09 21.50 0.67
N PRO A 303 2.65 22.34 1.61
CA PRO A 303 3.22 23.66 1.83
C PRO A 303 4.60 23.50 2.48
N ASN A 304 5.58 24.30 2.09
CA ASN A 304 6.91 24.28 2.71
C ASN A 304 6.87 24.99 4.07
N ASN A 305 6.84 24.20 5.16
CA ASN A 305 6.68 24.71 6.51
C ASN A 305 7.87 25.56 7.02
N SER A 306 9.01 25.57 6.31
CA SER A 306 10.17 26.39 6.66
C SER A 306 10.17 27.77 6.00
N LYS A 307 9.22 28.06 5.10
CA LYS A 307 9.15 29.29 4.34
C LYS A 307 7.91 30.11 4.70
N GLU A 308 8.05 31.45 4.71
CA GLU A 308 6.90 32.32 4.69
C GLU A 308 6.13 32.23 3.37
N PRO A 309 4.79 32.31 3.44
CA PRO A 309 3.96 32.44 4.64
C PRO A 309 3.59 31.09 5.28
N PHE A 310 4.06 29.96 4.75
CA PHE A 310 3.65 28.60 5.14
C PHE A 310 4.29 28.10 6.46
N ASN A 311 5.25 28.84 7.03
CA ASN A 311 5.72 28.64 8.40
C ASN A 311 4.62 28.94 9.44
N ASN A 312 3.60 29.75 9.08
CA ASN A 312 2.44 30.04 9.93
C ASN A 312 1.35 28.96 9.80
N PRO A 313 0.98 28.23 10.90
CA PRO A 313 -0.06 27.21 10.86
C PRO A 313 -1.42 27.74 10.39
N LYS A 314 -1.79 29.01 10.68
CA LYS A 314 -3.05 29.60 10.21
C LYS A 314 -3.13 29.65 8.68
N ILE A 315 -2.02 29.94 8.00
CA ILE A 315 -1.95 29.91 6.54
C ILE A 315 -2.15 28.48 6.02
N ARG A 316 -1.52 27.49 6.63
CA ARG A 316 -1.68 26.09 6.23
C ARG A 316 -3.12 25.59 6.46
N GLN A 317 -3.76 26.00 7.56
CA GLN A 317 -5.17 25.76 7.81
C GLN A 317 -6.06 26.45 6.77
N ALA A 318 -5.75 27.70 6.41
CA ALA A 318 -6.45 28.43 5.34
C ALA A 318 -6.35 27.69 4.00
N VAL A 319 -5.15 27.22 3.63
CA VAL A 319 -4.95 26.36 2.45
C VAL A 319 -5.88 25.16 2.49
N SER A 320 -5.94 24.44 3.61
CA SER A 320 -6.80 23.25 3.75
C SER A 320 -8.29 23.58 3.63
N LEU A 321 -8.74 24.67 4.28
CA LEU A 321 -10.13 25.10 4.27
C LEU A 321 -10.58 25.64 2.91
N ALA A 322 -9.68 26.21 2.12
CA ALA A 322 -10.01 26.71 0.77
C ALA A 322 -10.41 25.58 -0.20
N LEU A 323 -10.01 24.32 0.07
CA LEU A 323 -10.09 23.24 -0.92
C LEU A 323 -11.46 22.54 -0.95
N ASP A 324 -12.10 22.54 -2.12
CA ASP A 324 -13.24 21.67 -2.43
C ASP A 324 -12.73 20.29 -2.86
N ARG A 325 -12.69 19.37 -1.90
CA ARG A 325 -12.24 17.98 -2.12
C ARG A 325 -13.21 17.17 -2.94
N LYS A 326 -14.52 17.53 -2.95
CA LYS A 326 -15.49 16.90 -3.84
C LYS A 326 -15.24 17.29 -5.29
N ALA A 327 -14.89 18.55 -5.56
CA ALA A 327 -14.49 18.96 -6.90
C ALA A 327 -13.21 18.25 -7.38
N LEU A 328 -12.28 17.96 -6.49
CA LEU A 328 -11.10 17.13 -6.81
C LEU A 328 -11.50 15.70 -7.19
N VAL A 329 -12.40 15.08 -6.41
CA VAL A 329 -12.91 13.73 -6.71
C VAL A 329 -13.62 13.70 -8.07
N GLU A 330 -14.47 14.65 -8.34
CA GLU A 330 -15.24 14.73 -9.58
C GLU A 330 -14.34 15.05 -10.79
N GLY A 331 -13.49 16.08 -10.69
CA GLY A 331 -12.71 16.60 -11.81
C GLY A 331 -11.44 15.82 -12.14
N ALA A 332 -10.75 15.26 -11.15
CA ALA A 332 -9.51 14.53 -11.38
C ALA A 332 -9.64 13.01 -11.27
N PHE A 333 -10.66 12.50 -10.56
CA PHE A 333 -10.84 11.06 -10.31
C PHE A 333 -12.17 10.51 -10.84
N PHE A 334 -13.00 11.31 -11.49
CA PHE A 334 -14.27 10.86 -12.08
C PHE A 334 -15.18 10.13 -11.06
N GLY A 335 -15.20 10.61 -9.81
CA GLY A 335 -15.95 10.00 -8.72
C GLY A 335 -15.27 8.78 -8.07
N LEU A 336 -14.06 8.40 -8.49
CA LEU A 336 -13.34 7.18 -8.07
C LEU A 336 -12.25 7.48 -7.04
N ALA A 337 -12.59 8.29 -6.06
CA ALA A 337 -11.73 8.61 -4.92
C ALA A 337 -12.60 8.98 -3.71
N THR A 338 -12.01 8.95 -2.52
CA THR A 338 -12.64 9.38 -1.27
C THR A 338 -12.02 10.70 -0.81
N PRO A 339 -12.81 11.76 -0.53
CA PRO A 339 -12.28 12.98 0.08
C PRO A 339 -11.64 12.70 1.43
N ILE A 340 -10.45 13.23 1.70
CA ILE A 340 -9.83 13.15 3.02
C ILE A 340 -10.21 14.41 3.80
N VAL A 341 -11.15 14.29 4.72
CA VAL A 341 -11.70 15.39 5.55
C VAL A 341 -11.36 15.25 7.03
N GLY A 342 -10.75 14.13 7.40
CA GLY A 342 -10.30 13.76 8.73
C GLY A 342 -8.78 13.71 8.83
N GLY A 343 -8.29 12.77 9.61
CA GLY A 343 -6.85 12.49 9.71
C GLY A 343 -6.26 11.88 8.44
N VAL A 344 -4.95 11.75 8.43
CA VAL A 344 -4.17 11.30 7.25
C VAL A 344 -4.14 9.78 7.06
N ILE A 345 -4.63 9.00 8.03
CA ILE A 345 -4.68 7.54 7.94
C ILE A 345 -6.01 7.13 7.28
N PRO A 346 -6.01 6.24 6.26
CA PRO A 346 -7.22 5.92 5.50
C PRO A 346 -8.19 5.06 6.29
N LYS A 347 -9.45 5.09 5.88
CA LYS A 347 -10.56 4.40 6.53
C LYS A 347 -10.38 2.89 6.66
N TRP A 348 -9.70 2.25 5.72
CA TRP A 348 -9.44 0.81 5.76
C TRP A 348 -8.36 0.41 6.78
N ASN A 349 -7.53 1.36 7.21
CA ASN A 349 -6.43 1.10 8.14
C ASN A 349 -6.93 1.11 9.60
N TRP A 350 -6.39 0.24 10.42
CA TRP A 350 -6.76 0.10 11.83
C TRP A 350 -6.51 1.36 12.68
N GLY A 351 -5.57 2.24 12.26
CA GLY A 351 -5.27 3.52 12.91
C GLY A 351 -6.19 4.68 12.50
N PHE A 352 -7.19 4.43 11.65
CA PHE A 352 -8.12 5.47 11.18
C PHE A 352 -8.84 6.19 12.31
N LEU A 353 -8.92 7.51 12.20
CA LEU A 353 -9.69 8.39 13.07
C LEU A 353 -10.99 8.81 12.36
N ASP A 354 -12.13 8.31 12.83
CA ASP A 354 -13.45 8.69 12.31
C ASP A 354 -13.90 10.03 12.89
N LYS A 355 -13.24 11.12 12.44
CA LYS A 355 -13.52 12.50 12.83
C LYS A 355 -13.32 13.41 11.63
N GLN A 356 -14.30 14.26 11.39
CA GLN A 356 -14.21 15.28 10.35
C GLN A 356 -13.62 16.57 10.94
N PHE A 357 -12.56 17.10 10.33
CA PHE A 357 -11.90 18.35 10.72
C PHE A 357 -12.17 19.49 9.75
N VAL A 358 -12.38 19.17 8.47
CA VAL A 358 -12.65 20.17 7.43
C VAL A 358 -13.88 19.79 6.62
N PRO A 359 -14.65 20.76 6.10
CA PRO A 359 -15.77 20.46 5.21
C PRO A 359 -15.29 19.81 3.90
N PRO A 360 -16.04 18.84 3.34
CA PRO A 360 -15.66 18.20 2.07
C PRO A 360 -15.62 19.16 0.88
N ARG A 361 -16.40 20.24 0.90
CA ARG A 361 -16.43 21.30 -0.14
C ARG A 361 -15.58 22.53 0.22
N GLY A 362 -14.85 22.46 1.33
CA GLY A 362 -14.10 23.58 1.86
C GLY A 362 -14.99 24.66 2.47
N ASP A 363 -14.35 25.74 2.88
CA ASP A 363 -14.95 26.96 3.44
C ASP A 363 -14.03 28.12 3.05
N PRO A 364 -14.16 28.65 1.82
CA PRO A 364 -13.27 29.69 1.31
C PRO A 364 -13.39 31.02 2.06
N GLU A 365 -14.55 31.31 2.65
CA GLU A 365 -14.76 32.54 3.45
C GLU A 365 -13.95 32.47 4.75
N LYS A 366 -14.04 31.36 5.46
CA LYS A 366 -13.23 31.12 6.67
C LYS A 366 -11.74 31.02 6.32
N ALA A 367 -11.38 30.43 5.17
CA ALA A 367 -10.01 30.40 4.70
C ALA A 367 -9.46 31.82 4.46
N SER A 368 -10.24 32.69 3.80
CA SER A 368 -9.89 34.10 3.58
C SER A 368 -9.72 34.85 4.90
N ALA A 369 -10.62 34.65 5.87
CA ALA A 369 -10.49 35.26 7.19
C ALA A 369 -9.17 34.87 7.88
N LEU A 370 -8.77 33.59 7.82
CA LEU A 370 -7.49 33.12 8.37
C LEU A 370 -6.27 33.74 7.66
N VAL A 371 -6.36 33.97 6.34
CA VAL A 371 -5.32 34.66 5.57
C VAL A 371 -5.15 36.10 6.06
N VAL A 372 -6.27 36.82 6.27
CA VAL A 372 -6.28 38.19 6.83
C VAL A 372 -5.71 38.20 8.25
N GLU A 373 -6.17 37.32 9.13
CA GLU A 373 -5.67 37.18 10.51
C GLU A 373 -4.17 36.85 10.58
N ALA A 374 -3.65 36.15 9.57
CA ALA A 374 -2.22 35.84 9.46
C ALA A 374 -1.36 37.02 8.95
N GLY A 375 -1.96 38.19 8.69
CA GLY A 375 -1.24 39.38 8.28
C GLY A 375 -1.26 39.67 6.76
N TYR A 376 -2.12 38.97 6.00
CA TYR A 376 -2.22 39.15 4.54
C TYR A 376 -3.61 39.67 4.12
N PRO A 377 -3.99 40.92 4.45
CA PRO A 377 -5.34 41.44 4.19
C PRO A 377 -5.71 41.50 2.70
N ASN A 378 -4.71 41.58 1.82
CA ASN A 378 -4.90 41.56 0.36
C ASN A 378 -4.56 40.23 -0.28
N GLY A 379 -4.45 39.15 0.55
CA GLY A 379 -3.93 37.85 0.11
C GLY A 379 -2.42 37.93 -0.23
N PHE A 380 -1.92 36.85 -0.83
CA PHE A 380 -0.50 36.78 -1.23
C PHE A 380 -0.32 35.94 -2.51
N GLU A 381 0.83 36.07 -3.13
CA GLU A 381 1.25 35.27 -4.28
C GLU A 381 2.18 34.16 -3.84
N THR A 382 2.12 33.02 -4.51
CA THR A 382 2.97 31.85 -4.26
C THR A 382 3.14 31.02 -5.53
N THR A 383 4.03 30.02 -5.50
CA THR A 383 4.21 29.07 -6.61
C THR A 383 3.74 27.68 -6.18
N MET A 384 3.11 26.96 -7.12
CA MET A 384 2.76 25.55 -6.94
C MET A 384 3.44 24.71 -8.02
N THR A 385 4.46 23.93 -7.63
CA THR A 385 5.27 23.10 -8.52
C THR A 385 4.71 21.70 -8.59
N LEU A 386 4.39 21.22 -9.80
CA LEU A 386 3.79 19.90 -10.03
C LEU A 386 4.72 19.01 -10.85
N PRO A 387 4.84 17.71 -10.51
CA PRO A 387 5.55 16.74 -11.33
C PRO A 387 4.78 16.44 -12.62
N SER A 388 5.39 16.66 -13.79
CA SER A 388 4.73 16.61 -15.11
C SER A 388 4.19 15.23 -15.51
N SER A 389 4.81 14.16 -15.01
CA SER A 389 4.46 12.78 -15.41
C SER A 389 3.39 12.10 -14.54
N PHE A 390 2.72 12.85 -13.64
CA PHE A 390 1.65 12.29 -12.80
C PHE A 390 0.27 12.85 -13.20
N PRO A 391 -0.50 12.15 -14.07
CA PRO A 391 -1.74 12.69 -14.66
C PRO A 391 -2.77 13.16 -13.63
N ASN A 392 -2.95 12.41 -12.54
CA ASN A 392 -3.92 12.79 -11.51
C ASN A 392 -3.50 14.06 -10.75
N ILE A 393 -2.19 14.24 -10.50
CA ILE A 393 -1.66 15.46 -9.87
C ILE A 393 -1.83 16.64 -10.82
N MET A 394 -1.51 16.44 -12.10
CA MET A 394 -1.71 17.46 -13.14
C MET A 394 -3.18 17.87 -13.28
N ALA A 395 -4.11 16.92 -13.18
CA ALA A 395 -5.54 17.21 -13.22
C ALA A 395 -6.05 17.95 -11.98
N MET A 396 -5.48 17.67 -10.79
CA MET A 396 -5.83 18.38 -9.56
C MET A 396 -5.31 19.83 -9.52
N GLY A 397 -4.18 20.12 -10.16
CA GLY A 397 -3.49 21.40 -10.09
C GLY A 397 -4.39 22.61 -10.36
N PRO A 398 -5.07 22.72 -11.52
CA PRO A 398 -5.97 23.82 -11.83
C PRO A 398 -7.14 23.96 -10.85
N ILE A 399 -7.67 22.84 -10.34
CA ILE A 399 -8.77 22.83 -9.37
C ILE A 399 -8.29 23.41 -8.03
N VAL A 400 -7.13 22.96 -7.55
CA VAL A 400 -6.51 23.51 -6.34
C VAL A 400 -6.20 24.99 -6.50
N GLN A 401 -5.61 25.41 -7.61
CA GLN A 401 -5.31 26.82 -7.92
C GLN A 401 -6.57 27.69 -7.83
N ALA A 402 -7.66 27.27 -8.48
CA ALA A 402 -8.93 28.00 -8.47
C ALA A 402 -9.56 28.07 -7.07
N ASN A 403 -9.40 27.04 -6.26
CA ASN A 403 -9.90 27.01 -4.89
C ASN A 403 -9.09 27.95 -3.99
N LEU A 404 -7.76 27.93 -4.07
CA LEU A 404 -6.87 28.81 -3.32
C LEU A 404 -7.12 30.29 -3.63
N ALA A 405 -7.37 30.63 -4.89
CA ALA A 405 -7.65 31.99 -5.34
C ALA A 405 -8.88 32.59 -4.64
N LYS A 406 -9.91 31.80 -4.35
CA LYS A 406 -11.11 32.24 -3.60
C LYS A 406 -10.80 32.69 -2.16
N ALA A 407 -9.72 32.16 -1.59
CA ALA A 407 -9.24 32.55 -0.26
C ALA A 407 -8.14 33.64 -0.29
N GLY A 408 -7.89 34.26 -1.43
CA GLY A 408 -6.85 35.28 -1.60
C GLY A 408 -5.43 34.72 -1.78
N ILE A 409 -5.29 33.39 -1.96
CA ILE A 409 -3.99 32.74 -2.18
C ILE A 409 -3.80 32.53 -3.68
N ARG A 410 -3.01 33.40 -4.32
CA ARG A 410 -2.77 33.41 -5.77
C ARG A 410 -1.58 32.53 -6.13
N ALA A 411 -1.84 31.24 -6.34
CA ALA A 411 -0.81 30.27 -6.68
C ALA A 411 -0.54 30.25 -8.19
N LYS A 412 0.69 30.49 -8.61
CA LYS A 412 1.15 30.29 -9.99
C LYS A 412 1.52 28.82 -10.20
N LEU A 413 0.87 28.15 -11.14
CA LEU A 413 1.20 26.78 -11.51
C LEU A 413 2.50 26.71 -12.31
N GLY A 414 3.39 25.82 -11.90
CA GLY A 414 4.58 25.41 -12.63
C GLY A 414 4.65 23.90 -12.74
N THR A 415 5.12 23.41 -13.87
CA THR A 415 5.37 21.97 -14.07
C THR A 415 6.87 21.70 -14.10
N MET A 416 7.29 20.55 -13.62
CA MET A 416 8.68 20.17 -13.57
C MET A 416 8.84 18.69 -13.98
N GLU A 417 9.83 18.42 -14.83
CA GLU A 417 10.19 17.08 -15.25
C GLU A 417 10.71 16.26 -14.06
N ILE A 418 10.44 14.95 -14.07
CA ILE A 418 10.64 14.07 -12.92
C ILE A 418 12.08 14.07 -12.37
N PRO A 419 13.16 13.96 -13.17
CA PRO A 419 14.52 13.97 -12.61
C PRO A 419 14.82 15.28 -11.85
N ARG A 420 14.41 16.43 -12.42
CA ARG A 420 14.60 17.72 -11.81
C ARG A 420 13.70 17.90 -10.57
N TYR A 421 12.46 17.38 -10.61
CA TYR A 421 11.53 17.40 -9.48
C TYR A 421 12.09 16.62 -8.28
N TRP A 422 12.69 15.46 -8.50
CA TRP A 422 13.33 14.69 -7.43
C TRP A 422 14.53 15.43 -6.84
N ASP A 423 15.32 16.10 -7.66
CA ASP A 423 16.47 16.88 -7.19
C ASP A 423 16.04 18.15 -6.44
N GLU A 424 15.28 19.04 -7.08
CA GLU A 424 14.96 20.37 -6.52
C GLU A 424 13.88 20.32 -5.44
N VAL A 425 12.80 19.57 -5.65
CA VAL A 425 11.67 19.52 -4.72
C VAL A 425 11.92 18.49 -3.62
N TRP A 426 12.27 17.27 -4.01
CA TRP A 426 12.34 16.16 -3.06
C TRP A 426 13.65 16.15 -2.25
N SER A 427 14.78 16.32 -2.89
CA SER A 427 16.09 16.28 -2.21
C SER A 427 16.45 17.58 -1.50
N THR A 428 16.08 18.74 -2.07
CA THR A 428 16.52 20.05 -1.55
C THR A 428 15.39 20.97 -1.07
N SER A 429 14.12 20.52 -1.14
CA SER A 429 12.93 21.28 -0.68
C SER A 429 12.81 22.69 -1.28
N LYS A 430 13.21 22.87 -2.54
CA LYS A 430 13.12 24.13 -3.29
C LYS A 430 11.73 24.32 -3.91
N PHE A 431 10.74 24.59 -3.09
CA PHE A 431 9.35 24.86 -3.51
C PHE A 431 8.65 25.71 -2.46
N ASP A 432 7.51 26.30 -2.82
CA ASP A 432 6.58 26.93 -1.86
C ASP A 432 5.43 25.98 -1.54
N ILE A 433 4.75 25.48 -2.60
CA ILE A 433 3.74 24.42 -2.51
C ILE A 433 4.06 23.36 -3.58
N THR A 434 3.87 22.11 -3.24
CA THR A 434 3.86 21.01 -4.22
C THR A 434 2.73 20.05 -3.94
N MET A 435 2.45 19.15 -4.88
CA MET A 435 1.53 18.02 -4.69
C MET A 435 2.24 16.73 -5.00
N MET A 436 1.89 15.71 -4.23
CA MET A 436 2.37 14.35 -4.44
C MET A 436 1.33 13.33 -3.95
N TYR A 437 1.57 12.08 -4.20
CA TYR A 437 0.86 10.97 -3.58
C TYR A 437 1.83 10.03 -2.87
N TRP A 438 1.32 9.30 -1.90
CA TRP A 438 2.01 8.19 -1.25
C TRP A 438 1.29 6.88 -1.55
N LEU A 439 2.07 5.86 -1.84
CA LEU A 439 1.60 4.48 -1.77
C LEU A 439 2.19 3.90 -0.48
N SER A 440 1.34 3.59 0.49
CA SER A 440 1.79 2.88 1.68
C SER A 440 1.81 1.39 1.38
N PRO A 441 2.98 0.79 1.12
CA PRO A 441 3.10 -0.64 0.86
C PRO A 441 2.95 -1.46 2.13
N LEU A 442 3.09 -0.81 3.28
CA LEU A 442 2.90 -1.41 4.60
C LEU A 442 1.49 -1.12 5.10
N ALA A 443 0.87 -2.11 5.69
CA ALA A 443 -0.45 -1.97 6.29
C ALA A 443 -0.43 -1.27 7.66
N ASP A 444 0.70 -0.74 8.07
CA ASP A 444 0.89 -0.06 9.34
C ASP A 444 0.94 1.46 9.14
N PRO A 445 0.26 2.26 9.98
CA PRO A 445 0.35 3.72 9.90
C PRO A 445 1.78 4.26 9.98
N ASP A 446 2.68 3.59 10.70
CA ASP A 446 4.06 4.03 10.92
C ASP A 446 4.81 4.33 9.61
N ASP A 447 4.58 3.53 8.56
CA ASP A 447 5.20 3.72 7.25
C ASP A 447 4.96 5.12 6.67
N PHE A 448 3.73 5.60 6.77
CA PHE A 448 3.37 6.92 6.27
C PHE A 448 3.72 8.01 7.28
N VAL A 449 3.25 7.87 8.53
CA VAL A 449 3.27 8.99 9.46
C VAL A 449 4.68 9.31 9.95
N THR A 450 5.52 8.32 10.24
CA THR A 450 6.90 8.56 10.68
C THR A 450 7.72 9.21 9.57
N ASN A 451 7.66 8.69 8.35
CA ASN A 451 8.43 9.24 7.24
C ASN A 451 8.05 10.69 6.87
N ASN A 452 6.79 11.08 7.07
CA ASN A 452 6.28 12.37 6.61
C ASN A 452 6.13 13.42 7.72
N TYR A 453 6.12 13.02 9.00
CA TYR A 453 5.88 13.94 10.11
C TYR A 453 7.04 14.05 11.10
N HIS A 454 7.91 13.04 11.20
CA HIS A 454 9.04 13.08 12.12
C HIS A 454 10.12 14.03 11.63
N CYS A 455 10.70 14.83 12.55
CA CYS A 455 11.79 15.74 12.27
C CYS A 455 12.98 15.02 11.62
N GLY A 456 13.58 15.63 10.61
CA GLY A 456 14.81 15.15 9.99
C GLY A 456 14.67 13.96 9.05
N MET A 457 13.46 13.40 8.89
CA MET A 457 13.25 12.33 7.91
C MET A 457 13.43 12.86 6.47
N ALA A 458 14.11 12.08 5.64
CA ALA A 458 14.43 12.47 4.26
C ALA A 458 13.18 12.73 3.40
N ILE A 459 12.07 12.03 3.69
CA ILE A 459 10.80 12.17 2.98
C ILE A 459 9.95 13.32 3.51
N ASN A 460 10.26 13.87 4.69
CA ASN A 460 9.63 15.07 5.23
C ASN A 460 10.12 16.32 4.49
N VAL A 461 9.84 16.38 3.18
CA VAL A 461 10.31 17.46 2.28
C VAL A 461 9.65 18.80 2.57
N GLN A 462 8.47 18.82 3.18
CA GLN A 462 7.77 20.03 3.64
C GLN A 462 8.40 20.67 4.88
N LYS A 463 9.45 20.05 5.46
CA LYS A 463 10.23 20.58 6.58
C LYS A 463 9.42 20.85 7.85
N TYR A 464 8.42 20.03 8.11
CA TYR A 464 7.72 20.07 9.39
C TYR A 464 8.61 19.48 10.51
N CYS A 465 8.61 20.12 11.67
CA CYS A 465 9.33 19.63 12.84
C CYS A 465 8.60 20.02 14.13
N SER A 466 8.25 19.04 14.93
CA SER A 466 7.59 19.19 16.23
C SER A 466 8.04 18.09 17.17
N THR A 467 8.70 18.43 18.26
CA THR A 467 9.13 17.48 19.29
C THR A 467 7.97 16.72 19.91
N ALA A 468 6.80 17.34 20.02
CA ALA A 468 5.59 16.69 20.52
C ALA A 468 5.07 15.64 19.52
N MET A 469 5.11 15.94 18.21
CA MET A 469 4.76 14.99 17.16
C MET A 469 5.75 13.82 17.15
N ASP A 470 7.05 14.09 17.19
CA ASP A 470 8.09 13.06 17.24
C ASP A 470 7.89 12.13 18.45
N GLY A 471 7.56 12.70 19.61
CA GLY A 471 7.26 11.92 20.81
C GLY A 471 6.07 10.98 20.66
N LEU A 472 5.00 11.41 19.99
CA LEU A 472 3.83 10.54 19.70
C LEU A 472 4.18 9.41 18.74
N LEU A 473 4.95 9.72 17.68
CA LEU A 473 5.36 8.74 16.67
C LEU A 473 6.31 7.68 17.27
N GLU A 474 7.31 8.09 18.04
CA GLU A 474 8.22 7.16 18.69
C GLU A 474 7.50 6.28 19.73
N GLN A 475 6.59 6.83 20.53
CA GLN A 475 5.76 6.05 21.45
C GLN A 475 4.88 5.05 20.68
N ALA A 476 4.27 5.45 19.55
CA ALA A 476 3.45 4.55 18.74
C ALA A 476 4.28 3.43 18.12
N LYS A 477 5.49 3.73 17.63
CA LYS A 477 6.42 2.76 17.08
C LYS A 477 6.90 1.74 18.13
N THR A 478 7.10 2.18 19.37
CA THR A 478 7.65 1.35 20.46
C THR A 478 6.57 0.72 21.36
N SER A 479 5.29 0.96 21.12
CA SER A 479 4.20 0.30 21.85
C SER A 479 3.91 -1.09 21.30
N SER A 480 3.69 -2.06 22.20
CA SER A 480 3.47 -3.47 21.85
C SER A 480 2.03 -3.83 21.50
N THR A 481 1.03 -3.00 21.88
CA THR A 481 -0.38 -3.28 21.66
C THR A 481 -1.01 -2.36 20.63
N LEU A 482 -1.92 -2.91 19.81
CA LEU A 482 -2.65 -2.12 18.81
C LEU A 482 -3.49 -1.00 19.43
N ASP A 483 -4.10 -1.25 20.59
CA ASP A 483 -4.96 -0.24 21.26
C ASP A 483 -4.14 0.96 21.74
N ALA A 484 -2.97 0.74 22.35
CA ALA A 484 -2.07 1.82 22.75
C ALA A 484 -1.60 2.62 21.53
N ARG A 485 -1.17 1.92 20.46
CA ARG A 485 -0.75 2.55 19.21
C ARG A 485 -1.89 3.34 18.57
N LYS A 486 -3.11 2.82 18.55
CA LYS A 486 -4.29 3.51 18.01
C LYS A 486 -4.56 4.80 18.75
N GLY A 487 -4.48 4.80 20.09
CA GLY A 487 -4.63 6.02 20.89
C GLY A 487 -3.60 7.09 20.58
N LEU A 488 -2.34 6.68 20.33
CA LEU A 488 -1.25 7.58 19.96
C LEU A 488 -1.44 8.15 18.54
N TYR A 489 -1.81 7.30 17.57
CA TYR A 489 -2.12 7.77 16.21
C TYR A 489 -3.38 8.65 16.15
N THR A 490 -4.34 8.48 17.06
CA THR A 490 -5.48 9.39 17.20
C THR A 490 -4.99 10.79 17.58
N LYS A 491 -4.15 10.90 18.63
CA LYS A 491 -3.57 12.19 19.06
C LYS A 491 -2.69 12.80 17.98
N MET A 492 -1.88 11.98 17.31
CA MET A 492 -1.04 12.40 16.17
C MET A 492 -1.90 13.02 15.06
N GLN A 493 -2.99 12.37 14.66
CA GLN A 493 -3.88 12.88 13.61
C GLN A 493 -4.59 14.17 14.04
N GLU A 494 -5.03 14.28 15.29
CA GLU A 494 -5.60 15.52 15.83
C GLU A 494 -4.59 16.68 15.77
N MET A 495 -3.36 16.44 16.22
CA MET A 495 -2.28 17.42 16.16
C MET A 495 -1.93 17.79 14.71
N SER A 496 -1.85 16.79 13.82
CA SER A 496 -1.63 17.01 12.39
C SER A 496 -2.67 17.93 11.77
N MET A 497 -3.94 17.78 12.14
CA MET A 497 -5.02 18.62 11.63
C MET A 497 -5.04 20.03 12.23
N GLN A 498 -4.45 20.23 13.40
CA GLN A 498 -4.23 21.56 13.99
C GLN A 498 -3.05 22.28 13.34
N ASP A 499 -1.91 21.61 13.20
CA ASP A 499 -0.70 22.20 12.64
C ASP A 499 -0.72 22.28 11.11
N MET A 500 -1.51 21.41 10.48
CA MET A 500 -1.69 21.26 9.03
C MET A 500 -0.37 21.24 8.22
N PRO A 501 0.65 20.47 8.62
CA PRO A 501 1.93 20.48 7.91
C PRO A 501 1.84 19.83 6.52
N ILE A 502 0.90 18.95 6.36
CA ILE A 502 0.47 18.30 5.12
C ILE A 502 -1.02 18.56 4.98
N VAL A 503 -1.46 18.96 3.81
CA VAL A 503 -2.88 19.16 3.52
C VAL A 503 -3.43 17.94 2.80
N PRO A 504 -4.22 17.08 3.47
CA PRO A 504 -4.83 15.92 2.85
C PRO A 504 -5.85 16.33 1.78
N LEU A 505 -5.80 15.68 0.63
CA LEU A 505 -6.70 15.94 -0.50
C LEU A 505 -7.72 14.82 -0.65
N VAL A 506 -7.31 13.76 -1.30
CA VAL A 506 -8.17 12.62 -1.63
C VAL A 506 -7.41 11.30 -1.56
N ASN A 507 -8.11 10.23 -1.19
CA ASN A 507 -7.63 8.86 -1.32
C ASN A 507 -8.14 8.29 -2.65
N GLY A 508 -7.24 8.17 -3.65
CA GLY A 508 -7.57 7.56 -4.93
C GLY A 508 -7.78 6.05 -4.77
N TRP A 509 -8.82 5.52 -5.41
CA TRP A 509 -9.09 4.09 -5.39
C TRP A 509 -8.15 3.33 -6.33
N LEU A 510 -7.85 2.09 -5.98
CA LEU A 510 -7.25 1.14 -6.90
C LEU A 510 -8.31 0.72 -7.91
N LEU A 511 -8.00 0.89 -9.18
CA LEU A 511 -8.89 0.60 -10.29
C LEU A 511 -8.31 -0.56 -11.08
N ILE A 512 -9.02 -1.68 -11.05
CA ILE A 512 -8.53 -2.96 -11.57
C ILE A 512 -9.47 -3.43 -12.67
N GLY A 513 -8.90 -3.82 -13.78
CA GLY A 513 -9.61 -4.48 -14.87
C GLY A 513 -9.01 -5.87 -15.13
N HIS A 514 -9.85 -6.87 -15.29
CA HIS A 514 -9.39 -8.18 -15.71
C HIS A 514 -10.45 -8.94 -16.50
N THR A 515 -10.03 -9.93 -17.30
CA THR A 515 -10.97 -10.81 -17.97
C THR A 515 -11.89 -11.52 -16.98
N LYS A 516 -13.16 -11.67 -17.28
CA LYS A 516 -14.11 -12.47 -16.48
C LYS A 516 -13.71 -13.95 -16.37
N LYS A 517 -12.83 -14.41 -17.27
CA LYS A 517 -12.23 -15.75 -17.20
C LYS A 517 -11.22 -15.89 -16.06
N LEU A 518 -10.64 -14.80 -15.55
CA LEU A 518 -9.81 -14.83 -14.36
C LEU A 518 -10.71 -14.97 -13.12
N LYS A 519 -10.62 -16.10 -12.45
CA LYS A 519 -11.41 -16.44 -11.27
C LYS A 519 -10.56 -16.40 -10.00
N ASN A 520 -11.22 -16.22 -8.87
CA ASN A 520 -10.64 -16.24 -7.52
C ASN A 520 -9.52 -15.19 -7.27
N TYR A 521 -9.40 -14.19 -8.14
CA TYR A 521 -8.54 -13.05 -7.86
C TYR A 521 -9.17 -12.17 -6.76
N ARG A 522 -8.38 -11.82 -5.77
CA ARG A 522 -8.78 -10.92 -4.67
C ARG A 522 -7.80 -9.75 -4.61
N PRO A 523 -8.24 -8.52 -4.90
CA PRO A 523 -7.36 -7.36 -4.83
C PRO A 523 -6.89 -7.11 -3.40
N MET A 524 -5.65 -6.66 -3.25
CA MET A 524 -5.05 -6.31 -1.96
C MET A 524 -5.09 -4.80 -1.76
N ARG A 525 -5.38 -4.34 -0.54
CA ARG A 525 -5.42 -2.92 -0.18
C ARG A 525 -4.06 -2.23 -0.35
N THR A 526 -2.98 -2.95 -0.22
CA THR A 526 -1.62 -2.48 -0.49
C THR A 526 -1.33 -2.24 -1.97
N GLY A 527 -2.17 -2.75 -2.88
CA GLY A 527 -1.92 -2.73 -4.32
C GLY A 527 -1.01 -3.85 -4.80
N PHE A 528 -0.49 -4.68 -3.91
CA PHE A 528 0.30 -5.86 -4.24
C PHE A 528 -0.53 -6.96 -4.90
N LEU A 529 0.11 -7.93 -5.53
CA LEU A 529 -0.49 -8.94 -6.39
C LEU A 529 -0.25 -10.37 -5.89
N LYS A 530 0.16 -10.55 -4.65
CA LYS A 530 0.47 -11.87 -4.06
C LYS A 530 -0.69 -12.86 -4.18
N THR A 531 -1.92 -12.39 -4.21
CA THR A 531 -3.13 -13.20 -4.41
C THR A 531 -3.30 -13.78 -5.82
N LEU A 532 -2.48 -13.37 -6.80
CA LEU A 532 -2.47 -13.99 -8.14
C LEU A 532 -2.13 -15.48 -8.10
N LYS A 533 -1.38 -15.93 -7.09
CA LYS A 533 -1.14 -17.38 -6.86
C LYS A 533 -2.42 -18.20 -6.63
N ASP A 534 -3.47 -17.53 -6.17
CA ASP A 534 -4.78 -18.14 -5.87
C ASP A 534 -5.75 -18.06 -7.05
N ALA A 535 -5.41 -17.27 -8.07
CA ALA A 535 -6.24 -17.05 -9.25
C ALA A 535 -6.03 -18.15 -10.30
N TRP A 536 -7.07 -18.40 -11.10
CA TRP A 536 -7.03 -19.37 -12.19
C TRP A 536 -7.82 -18.84 -13.40
N ILE A 537 -7.53 -19.35 -14.59
CA ILE A 537 -8.17 -18.94 -15.83
C ILE A 537 -9.14 -20.01 -16.29
N GLU A 538 -10.41 -19.62 -16.46
CA GLU A 538 -11.43 -20.46 -17.05
C GLU A 538 -11.19 -20.57 -18.56
N SER A 539 -11.11 -21.79 -19.06
CA SER A 539 -10.88 -22.11 -20.48
C SER A 539 -12.02 -21.64 -21.39
#